data_c7023ef943bd14ac99548939e8eac306
#
_entry.id   c7023ef943bd14ac99548939e8eac306
#
_cell.length_a   1.000
_cell.length_b   1.000
_cell.length_c   1.000
_cell.angle_alpha   90.00
_cell.angle_beta   90.00
_cell.angle_gamma   90.00
#
_symmetry.space_group_name_H-M   'P 1'
#
loop_
_entity.id
_entity.type
_entity.pdbx_description
1 polymer ?
#
loop_
_entity_poly.entity_id
_entity_poly.type
_entity_poly.pdbx_seq_one_letter_code
_entity_poly.pdbx_strand_id
1 'polypeptide(L)'
;MLKLSINKEPYWLELGVGVRLKVRPCTSPVFYAARAYMNDRLAKLGEEYRRRKEVGASLAELPEVENSLVREGLAEEYLNLGLARAAILKWEGVLEADADIPAPVTPEKIEELFTNFWSLSATFGRQYTGARELLDAEKKDLSAAPAGTSGTEQPTAPTAPAPAKTAPTKSNPS
;
A
#
# COMPACT_ATOMS: atom_id res chain seq x y z
N MET A 1 14.07 13.16 -5.22
CA MET A 1 14.96 13.13 -4.04
C MET A 1 14.10 13.01 -2.79
N LEU A 2 14.17 11.88 -2.05
CA LEU A 2 13.34 11.61 -0.87
C LEU A 2 13.92 12.34 0.36
N LYS A 3 13.10 13.13 1.05
CA LYS A 3 13.49 13.72 2.33
C LYS A 3 13.18 12.71 3.45
N LEU A 4 14.15 12.39 4.30
CA LEU A 4 13.99 11.45 5.42
C LEU A 4 13.12 11.99 6.57
N SER A 5 12.72 13.28 6.53
CA SER A 5 11.86 13.86 7.55
C SER A 5 10.40 13.59 7.22
N ILE A 6 9.83 12.61 7.91
CA ILE A 6 8.38 12.39 7.93
C ILE A 6 7.79 13.27 9.02
N ASN A 7 6.69 13.96 8.72
CA ASN A 7 5.93 14.67 9.76
C ASN A 7 5.50 13.63 10.82
N LYS A 8 5.99 13.83 12.05
CA LYS A 8 5.69 12.92 13.19
C LYS A 8 4.47 13.37 13.99
N GLU A 9 3.92 14.52 13.65
CA GLU A 9 2.80 15.09 14.39
C GLU A 9 1.46 14.52 13.91
N PRO A 10 0.49 14.34 14.83
CA PRO A 10 -0.86 13.97 14.47
C PRO A 10 -1.52 15.03 13.59
N TYR A 11 -2.25 14.59 12.57
CA TYR A 11 -2.92 15.45 11.61
C TYR A 11 -4.40 15.06 11.45
N TRP A 12 -5.18 15.93 10.84
CA TRP A 12 -6.58 15.68 10.56
C TRP A 12 -6.79 15.13 9.16
N LEU A 13 -7.64 14.10 9.05
CA LEU A 13 -8.16 13.55 7.80
C LEU A 13 -9.64 13.89 7.70
N GLU A 14 -10.06 14.44 6.57
CA GLU A 14 -11.45 14.70 6.23
C GLU A 14 -12.03 13.51 5.48
N LEU A 15 -12.99 12.81 6.06
CA LEU A 15 -13.60 11.63 5.43
C LEU A 15 -14.86 11.94 4.63
N GLY A 16 -15.36 13.18 4.69
CA GLY A 16 -16.65 13.59 4.14
C GLY A 16 -17.79 13.50 5.16
N VAL A 17 -18.99 13.91 4.75
CA VAL A 17 -20.22 13.96 5.57
C VAL A 17 -20.04 14.58 6.94
N GLY A 18 -19.13 15.55 7.07
CA GLY A 18 -18.84 16.23 8.34
C GLY A 18 -17.97 15.43 9.32
N VAL A 19 -17.50 14.24 8.94
CA VAL A 19 -16.61 13.41 9.76
C VAL A 19 -15.15 13.73 9.47
N ARG A 20 -14.38 14.03 10.51
CA ARG A 20 -12.94 14.16 10.46
C ARG A 20 -12.26 13.42 11.60
N LEU A 21 -11.12 12.85 11.30
CA LEU A 21 -10.33 12.03 12.22
C LEU A 21 -8.97 12.66 12.48
N LYS A 22 -8.60 12.84 13.74
CA LYS A 22 -7.22 13.16 14.11
C LYS A 22 -6.44 11.87 14.25
N VAL A 23 -5.42 11.71 13.41
CA VAL A 23 -4.65 10.46 13.33
C VAL A 23 -3.16 10.70 13.55
N ARG A 24 -2.48 9.72 14.12
CA ARG A 24 -1.01 9.68 14.11
C ARG A 24 -0.50 9.26 12.73
N PRO A 25 0.70 9.66 12.33
CA PRO A 25 1.28 9.26 11.03
C PRO A 25 1.36 7.76 10.84
N CYS A 26 1.15 7.30 9.60
CA CYS A 26 1.26 5.89 9.22
C CYS A 26 2.74 5.48 9.18
N THR A 27 3.27 5.04 10.30
CA THR A 27 4.63 4.49 10.40
C THR A 27 4.62 2.97 10.16
N SER A 28 5.81 2.40 9.88
CA SER A 28 5.93 0.95 9.72
C SER A 28 5.39 0.15 10.91
N PRO A 29 5.68 0.51 12.18
CA PRO A 29 5.08 -0.18 13.32
C PRO A 29 3.54 -0.15 13.33
N VAL A 30 2.92 0.99 13.00
CA VAL A 30 1.46 1.12 12.91
C VAL A 30 0.90 0.20 11.83
N PHE A 31 1.52 0.19 10.66
CA PHE A 31 1.09 -0.66 9.55
C PHE A 31 1.22 -2.15 9.87
N TYR A 32 2.35 -2.58 10.45
CA TYR A 32 2.55 -3.98 10.80
C TYR A 32 1.64 -4.44 11.95
N ALA A 33 1.33 -3.57 12.91
CA ALA A 33 0.35 -3.86 13.95
C ALA A 33 -1.06 -4.07 13.35
N ALA A 34 -1.46 -3.21 12.41
CA ALA A 34 -2.73 -3.36 11.70
C ALA A 34 -2.79 -4.66 10.88
N ARG A 35 -1.69 -5.00 10.20
CA ARG A 35 -1.59 -6.26 9.45
C ARG A 35 -1.65 -7.50 10.37
N ALA A 36 -1.02 -7.44 11.52
CA ALA A 36 -1.10 -8.51 12.52
C ALA A 36 -2.54 -8.67 13.03
N TYR A 37 -3.24 -7.56 13.30
CA TYR A 37 -4.67 -7.57 13.65
C TYR A 37 -5.54 -8.21 12.56
N MET A 38 -5.35 -7.83 11.31
CA MET A 38 -6.05 -8.43 10.16
C MET A 38 -5.83 -9.95 10.09
N ASN A 39 -4.58 -10.39 10.19
CA ASN A 39 -4.25 -11.81 10.13
C ASN A 39 -4.87 -12.61 11.29
N ASP A 40 -4.86 -12.06 12.51
CA ASP A 40 -5.49 -12.68 13.69
C ASP A 40 -7.02 -12.82 13.51
N ARG A 41 -7.69 -11.76 13.00
CA ARG A 41 -9.13 -11.80 12.73
C ARG A 41 -9.48 -12.83 11.67
N LEU A 42 -8.74 -12.90 10.57
CA LEU A 42 -8.94 -13.90 9.52
C LEU A 42 -8.69 -15.33 10.01
N ALA A 43 -7.64 -15.54 10.81
CA ALA A 43 -7.35 -16.84 11.40
C ALA A 43 -8.50 -17.32 12.31
N LYS A 44 -8.95 -16.46 13.22
CA LYS A 44 -10.08 -16.77 14.14
C LYS A 44 -11.37 -17.09 13.39
N LEU A 45 -11.67 -16.31 12.34
CA LEU A 45 -12.83 -16.56 11.49
C LEU A 45 -12.72 -17.92 10.77
N GLY A 46 -11.53 -18.25 10.23
CA GLY A 46 -11.28 -19.51 9.57
C GLY A 46 -11.33 -20.71 10.53
N GLU A 47 -10.89 -20.55 11.78
CA GLU A 47 -11.01 -21.57 12.83
C GLU A 47 -12.48 -21.80 13.23
N GLU A 48 -13.24 -20.72 13.42
CA GLU A 48 -14.67 -20.81 13.75
C GLU A 48 -15.47 -21.47 12.63
N TYR A 49 -15.18 -21.11 11.37
CA TYR A 49 -15.80 -21.71 10.19
C TYR A 49 -15.55 -23.23 10.14
N ARG A 50 -14.29 -23.66 10.33
CA ARG A 50 -13.92 -25.09 10.35
C ARG A 50 -14.60 -25.83 11.49
N ARG A 51 -14.55 -25.26 12.70
CA ARG A 51 -15.19 -25.83 13.88
C ARG A 51 -16.67 -26.07 13.68
N ARG A 52 -17.42 -25.07 13.15
CA ARG A 52 -18.85 -25.21 12.87
C ARG A 52 -19.12 -26.27 11.80
N LYS A 53 -18.30 -26.28 10.74
CA LYS A 53 -18.41 -27.27 9.67
C LYS A 53 -18.22 -28.71 10.16
N GLU A 54 -17.24 -28.96 11.03
CA GLU A 54 -16.94 -30.27 11.62
C GLU A 54 -18.10 -30.80 12.48
N VAL A 55 -18.77 -29.95 13.24
CA VAL A 55 -19.89 -30.36 14.10
C VAL A 55 -21.26 -30.26 13.42
N GLY A 56 -21.30 -29.90 12.14
CA GLY A 56 -22.56 -29.74 11.38
C GLY A 56 -23.42 -28.57 11.86
N ALA A 57 -22.83 -27.54 12.50
CA ALA A 57 -23.53 -26.35 12.91
C ALA A 57 -23.79 -25.39 11.73
N SER A 58 -24.77 -24.48 11.89
CA SER A 58 -25.10 -23.49 10.86
C SER A 58 -23.92 -22.56 10.55
N LEU A 59 -23.65 -22.37 9.26
CA LEU A 59 -22.68 -21.43 8.73
C LEU A 59 -23.32 -20.11 8.24
N ALA A 60 -24.64 -19.99 8.30
CA ALA A 60 -25.38 -18.87 7.70
C ALA A 60 -25.01 -17.49 8.26
N GLU A 61 -24.50 -17.45 9.49
CA GLU A 61 -24.07 -16.22 10.16
C GLU A 61 -22.60 -15.87 9.89
N LEU A 62 -21.85 -16.76 9.24
CA LEU A 62 -20.44 -16.55 8.95
C LEU A 62 -20.25 -16.18 7.46
N PRO A 63 -19.30 -15.29 7.15
CA PRO A 63 -18.90 -15.05 5.78
C PRO A 63 -18.38 -16.34 5.11
N GLU A 64 -18.56 -16.44 3.80
CA GLU A 64 -18.07 -17.57 3.00
C GLU A 64 -16.53 -17.49 2.84
N VAL A 65 -15.78 -17.83 3.88
CA VAL A 65 -14.30 -17.76 3.88
C VAL A 65 -13.63 -18.68 2.86
N GLU A 66 -14.32 -19.65 2.32
CA GLU A 66 -13.84 -20.51 1.22
C GLU A 66 -13.83 -19.75 -0.12
N ASN A 67 -14.67 -18.73 -0.28
CA ASN A 67 -14.65 -17.83 -1.44
C ASN A 67 -13.48 -16.84 -1.32
N SER A 68 -12.59 -16.88 -2.31
CA SER A 68 -11.39 -16.02 -2.32
C SER A 68 -11.72 -14.52 -2.37
N LEU A 69 -12.77 -14.11 -3.09
CA LEU A 69 -13.19 -12.71 -3.19
C LEU A 69 -13.75 -12.19 -1.86
N VAL A 70 -14.54 -13.01 -1.17
CA VAL A 70 -15.05 -12.68 0.18
C VAL A 70 -13.90 -12.53 1.15
N ARG A 71 -12.96 -13.45 1.12
CA ARG A 71 -11.78 -13.41 2.00
C ARG A 71 -10.88 -12.20 1.73
N GLU A 72 -10.72 -11.80 0.47
CA GLU A 72 -9.97 -10.60 0.09
C GLU A 72 -10.66 -9.33 0.59
N GLY A 73 -11.98 -9.22 0.42
CA GLY A 73 -12.78 -8.11 0.97
C GLY A 73 -12.69 -8.01 2.49
N LEU A 74 -12.78 -9.15 3.19
CA LEU A 74 -12.59 -9.20 4.64
C LEU A 74 -11.17 -8.80 5.08
N ALA A 75 -10.16 -9.17 4.29
CA ALA A 75 -8.78 -8.77 4.59
C ALA A 75 -8.60 -7.26 4.49
N GLU A 76 -9.18 -6.62 3.48
CA GLU A 76 -9.16 -5.16 3.33
C GLU A 76 -9.90 -4.46 4.48
N GLU A 77 -11.11 -4.94 4.80
CA GLU A 77 -11.90 -4.41 5.92
C GLU A 77 -11.13 -4.51 7.24
N TYR A 78 -10.59 -5.67 7.59
CA TYR A 78 -9.85 -5.88 8.82
C TYR A 78 -8.52 -5.11 8.86
N LEU A 79 -7.87 -4.90 7.70
CA LEU A 79 -6.70 -4.04 7.62
C LEU A 79 -7.04 -2.58 7.92
N ASN A 80 -8.10 -2.05 7.31
CA ASN A 80 -8.57 -0.69 7.54
C ASN A 80 -8.97 -0.49 9.00
N LEU A 81 -9.68 -1.45 9.59
CA LEU A 81 -10.05 -1.43 11.00
C LEU A 81 -8.82 -1.47 11.92
N GLY A 82 -7.84 -2.33 11.62
CA GLY A 82 -6.58 -2.39 12.35
C GLY A 82 -5.79 -1.07 12.29
N LEU A 83 -5.74 -0.44 11.11
CA LEU A 83 -5.13 0.88 10.94
C LEU A 83 -5.85 1.95 11.74
N ALA A 84 -7.18 1.96 11.71
CA ALA A 84 -8.00 2.92 12.44
C ALA A 84 -7.81 2.80 13.97
N ARG A 85 -7.85 1.59 14.51
CA ARG A 85 -7.61 1.30 15.93
C ARG A 85 -6.22 1.74 16.40
N ALA A 86 -5.22 1.62 15.53
CA ALA A 86 -3.86 2.04 15.84
C ALA A 86 -3.62 3.54 15.67
N ALA A 87 -4.34 4.19 14.76
CA ALA A 87 -4.04 5.54 14.32
C ALA A 87 -4.95 6.63 14.90
N ILE A 88 -6.25 6.35 15.08
CA ILE A 88 -7.23 7.39 15.48
C ILE A 88 -7.02 7.80 16.94
N LEU A 89 -6.86 9.10 17.15
CA LEU A 89 -6.70 9.71 18.48
C LEU A 89 -7.95 10.46 18.91
N LYS A 90 -8.61 11.09 17.96
CA LYS A 90 -9.85 11.85 18.15
C LYS A 90 -10.66 11.83 16.87
N TRP A 91 -11.94 12.12 16.99
CA TRP A 91 -12.80 12.41 15.86
C TRP A 91 -13.74 13.58 16.13
N GLU A 92 -14.32 14.11 15.07
CA GLU A 92 -15.41 15.09 15.11
C GLU A 92 -16.46 14.66 14.08
N GLY A 93 -17.72 14.99 14.35
CA GLY A 93 -18.84 14.61 13.50
C GLY A 93 -19.34 13.18 13.68
N VAL A 94 -18.87 12.47 14.72
CA VAL A 94 -19.37 11.13 15.09
C VAL A 94 -20.16 11.29 16.40
N LEU A 95 -21.45 10.94 16.36
CA LEU A 95 -22.36 11.03 17.48
C LEU A 95 -22.76 9.65 17.97
N GLU A 96 -23.22 9.55 19.21
CA GLU A 96 -23.85 8.32 19.74
C GLU A 96 -25.17 8.04 19.00
N ALA A 97 -25.54 6.77 18.90
CA ALA A 97 -26.73 6.35 18.14
C ALA A 97 -28.04 6.93 18.72
N ASP A 98 -28.12 7.05 20.03
CA ASP A 98 -29.36 7.42 20.75
C ASP A 98 -29.36 8.83 21.28
N ALA A 99 -28.31 9.62 21.03
CA ALA A 99 -28.17 10.99 21.56
C ALA A 99 -27.29 11.86 20.68
N ASP A 100 -27.62 13.15 20.57
CA ASP A 100 -26.80 14.13 19.86
C ASP A 100 -25.56 14.57 20.69
N ILE A 101 -24.86 13.58 21.23
CA ILE A 101 -23.60 13.81 21.96
C ILE A 101 -22.43 13.14 21.19
N PRO A 102 -21.24 13.73 21.24
CA PRO A 102 -20.07 13.14 20.59
C PRO A 102 -19.76 11.75 21.16
N ALA A 103 -19.64 10.77 20.28
CA ALA A 103 -19.23 9.43 20.66
C ALA A 103 -17.77 9.41 21.14
N PRO A 104 -17.40 8.61 22.16
CA PRO A 104 -16.01 8.45 22.57
C PRO A 104 -15.22 7.63 21.54
N VAL A 105 -13.92 7.92 21.43
CA VAL A 105 -13.02 7.10 20.58
C VAL A 105 -12.64 5.84 21.35
N THR A 106 -13.36 4.75 21.08
CA THR A 106 -13.03 3.41 21.60
C THR A 106 -12.88 2.41 20.46
N PRO A 107 -12.19 1.28 20.69
CA PRO A 107 -12.08 0.24 19.67
C PRO A 107 -13.42 -0.25 19.14
N GLU A 108 -14.42 -0.37 20.02
CA GLU A 108 -15.78 -0.83 19.69
C GLU A 108 -16.50 0.21 18.81
N LYS A 109 -16.39 1.50 19.16
CA LYS A 109 -17.01 2.59 18.38
C LYS A 109 -16.31 2.79 17.02
N ILE A 110 -15.01 2.54 16.92
CA ILE A 110 -14.30 2.54 15.64
C ILE A 110 -14.81 1.40 14.76
N GLU A 111 -14.98 0.19 15.33
CA GLU A 111 -15.53 -0.96 14.61
C GLU A 111 -16.96 -0.70 14.16
N GLU A 112 -17.81 -0.19 15.03
CA GLU A 112 -19.21 0.20 14.73
C GLU A 112 -19.28 1.23 13.58
N LEU A 113 -18.46 2.30 13.65
CA LEU A 113 -18.40 3.32 12.62
C LEU A 113 -17.99 2.74 11.25
N PHE A 114 -16.96 1.93 11.20
CA PHE A 114 -16.41 1.43 9.94
C PHE A 114 -17.24 0.28 9.34
N THR A 115 -17.90 -0.51 10.17
CA THR A 115 -18.83 -1.55 9.73
C THR A 115 -20.11 -0.94 9.17
N ASN A 116 -20.68 0.05 9.86
CA ASN A 116 -21.92 0.69 9.43
C ASN A 116 -21.74 1.65 8.26
N PHE A 117 -20.56 2.26 8.14
CA PHE A 117 -20.25 3.24 7.10
C PHE A 117 -19.02 2.84 6.28
N TRP A 118 -19.15 1.75 5.50
CA TRP A 118 -18.06 1.19 4.70
C TRP A 118 -17.35 2.23 3.81
N SER A 119 -18.07 3.23 3.30
CA SER A 119 -17.50 4.31 2.47
C SER A 119 -16.52 5.19 3.24
N LEU A 120 -16.76 5.42 4.53
CA LEU A 120 -15.81 6.13 5.41
C LEU A 120 -14.57 5.27 5.67
N SER A 121 -14.75 3.96 5.90
CA SER A 121 -13.65 3.00 6.05
C SER A 121 -12.76 2.97 4.81
N ALA A 122 -13.34 2.85 3.61
CA ALA A 122 -12.61 2.85 2.35
C ALA A 122 -11.88 4.18 2.09
N THR A 123 -12.54 5.32 2.40
CA THR A 123 -11.93 6.64 2.27
C THR A 123 -10.76 6.81 3.23
N PHE A 124 -10.92 6.38 4.49
CA PHE A 124 -9.87 6.38 5.48
C PHE A 124 -8.66 5.55 5.02
N GLY A 125 -8.87 4.29 4.61
CA GLY A 125 -7.82 3.39 4.13
C GLY A 125 -7.00 4.04 3.02
N ARG A 126 -7.66 4.54 1.99
CA ARG A 126 -7.04 5.19 0.83
C ARG A 126 -6.27 6.46 1.20
N GLN A 127 -6.85 7.36 2.01
CA GLN A 127 -6.20 8.61 2.38
C GLN A 127 -5.04 8.39 3.37
N TYR A 128 -5.23 7.47 4.32
CA TYR A 128 -4.24 7.21 5.37
C TYR A 128 -3.02 6.46 4.85
N THR A 129 -3.19 5.55 3.89
CA THR A 129 -2.10 4.81 3.25
C THR A 129 -1.58 5.48 1.98
N GLY A 130 -2.37 6.35 1.34
CA GLY A 130 -2.06 6.95 0.05
C GLY A 130 -0.74 7.74 0.02
N ALA A 131 -0.40 8.42 1.09
CA ALA A 131 0.90 9.08 1.21
C ALA A 131 2.08 8.08 1.16
N ARG A 132 1.87 6.86 1.66
CA ARG A 132 2.85 5.77 1.60
C ARG A 132 2.92 5.17 0.19
N GLU A 133 1.79 4.97 -0.45
CA GLU A 133 1.72 4.44 -1.81
C GLU A 133 2.39 5.38 -2.82
N LEU A 134 2.21 6.69 -2.66
CA LEU A 134 2.91 7.70 -3.47
C LEU A 134 4.43 7.61 -3.27
N LEU A 135 4.90 7.44 -2.04
CA LEU A 135 6.33 7.28 -1.75
C LEU A 135 6.89 5.95 -2.31
N ASP A 136 6.10 4.88 -2.29
CA ASP A 136 6.50 3.59 -2.83
C ASP A 136 6.46 3.60 -4.37
N ALA A 137 5.53 4.32 -5.00
CA ALA A 137 5.49 4.56 -6.44
C ALA A 137 6.69 5.37 -6.92
N GLU A 138 7.03 6.49 -6.25
CA GLU A 138 8.22 7.29 -6.55
C GLU A 138 9.52 6.46 -6.44
N LYS A 139 9.61 5.57 -5.44
CA LYS A 139 10.77 4.66 -5.32
C LYS A 139 10.85 3.68 -6.48
N LYS A 140 9.73 3.17 -6.94
CA LYS A 140 9.66 2.23 -8.06
C LYS A 140 10.07 2.90 -9.36
N ASP A 141 9.63 4.12 -9.60
CA ASP A 141 10.00 4.90 -10.78
C ASP A 141 11.49 5.26 -10.79
N LEU A 142 12.06 5.61 -9.63
CA LEU A 142 13.50 5.87 -9.49
C LEU A 142 14.36 4.62 -9.66
N SER A 143 13.85 3.44 -9.31
CA SER A 143 14.56 2.17 -9.52
C SER A 143 14.39 1.61 -10.92
N ALA A 144 13.40 2.07 -11.68
CA ALA A 144 13.17 1.71 -13.07
C ALA A 144 13.88 2.64 -14.08
N ALA A 145 14.53 3.70 -13.62
CA ALA A 145 15.37 4.52 -14.48
C ALA A 145 16.57 3.70 -14.98
N PRO A 146 16.73 3.50 -16.29
CA PRO A 146 17.87 2.76 -16.81
C PRO A 146 19.14 3.45 -16.39
N ALA A 147 20.06 2.69 -15.80
CA ALA A 147 21.43 3.12 -15.55
C ALA A 147 22.00 3.70 -16.84
N GLY A 148 22.42 4.96 -16.79
CA GLY A 148 22.73 5.78 -17.92
C GLY A 148 23.67 5.13 -18.93
N THR A 149 23.31 5.20 -20.16
CA THR A 149 24.20 5.20 -21.31
C THR A 149 25.08 6.44 -21.27
N SER A 150 26.15 6.37 -20.51
CA SER A 150 27.30 7.24 -20.72
C SER A 150 28.23 6.58 -21.74
N GLY A 151 27.93 6.82 -22.99
CA GLY A 151 28.78 6.44 -24.11
C GLY A 151 28.79 7.57 -25.12
N THR A 152 29.34 8.71 -24.73
CA THR A 152 29.73 9.73 -25.71
C THR A 152 31.10 9.30 -26.23
N GLU A 153 31.10 8.49 -27.28
CA GLU A 153 32.27 8.35 -28.11
C GLU A 153 32.42 9.62 -28.94
N GLN A 154 33.39 10.38 -28.58
CA GLN A 154 33.92 11.53 -29.31
C GLN A 154 34.61 10.98 -30.57
N PRO A 155 34.28 11.43 -31.79
CA PRO A 155 35.02 11.02 -32.98
C PRO A 155 36.39 11.65 -32.97
N THR A 156 37.40 10.81 -32.83
CA THR A 156 38.80 11.16 -33.03
C THR A 156 39.06 11.36 -34.51
N ALA A 157 39.83 12.38 -34.79
CA ALA A 157 40.23 12.95 -36.07
C ALA A 157 40.80 11.97 -37.12
N PRO A 158 40.79 12.35 -38.41
CA PRO A 158 41.21 11.51 -39.51
C PRO A 158 42.72 11.33 -39.54
N THR A 159 43.17 10.10 -39.59
CA THR A 159 44.56 9.74 -39.82
C THR A 159 44.87 9.77 -41.31
N ALA A 160 45.97 10.36 -41.62
CA ALA A 160 46.56 10.66 -42.91
C ALA A 160 46.78 9.48 -43.85
N PRO A 161 47.06 9.74 -45.13
CA PRO A 161 46.97 8.78 -46.19
C PRO A 161 48.18 7.82 -46.32
N ALA A 162 47.85 6.65 -46.85
CA ALA A 162 48.83 5.63 -47.19
C ALA A 162 49.77 6.04 -48.35
N PRO A 163 51.02 5.65 -48.32
CA PRO A 163 51.88 5.75 -49.50
C PRO A 163 51.65 4.59 -50.47
N ALA A 164 51.72 4.96 -51.74
CA ALA A 164 51.50 4.10 -52.89
C ALA A 164 52.73 3.23 -53.25
N LYS A 165 52.43 2.17 -53.97
CA LYS A 165 53.22 1.50 -55.03
C LYS A 165 54.42 0.64 -54.64
N THR A 166 54.39 -0.57 -55.01
CA THR A 166 55.11 -0.98 -56.27
C THR A 166 54.67 -2.35 -56.75
N ALA A 167 54.29 -2.38 -57.99
CA ALA A 167 54.39 -3.61 -58.85
C ALA A 167 55.70 -3.45 -59.63
N PRO A 168 56.11 -4.39 -60.51
CA PRO A 168 55.76 -5.77 -60.80
C PRO A 168 57.00 -6.67 -60.96
N THR A 169 56.86 -7.95 -61.25
CA THR A 169 57.62 -8.65 -62.27
C THR A 169 57.31 -10.18 -62.21
N LYS A 170 56.63 -10.68 -63.16
CA LYS A 170 57.09 -11.59 -64.22
C LYS A 170 58.07 -12.70 -63.80
N SER A 171 57.71 -13.92 -63.96
CA SER A 171 58.13 -14.76 -65.01
C SER A 171 57.62 -16.19 -64.79
N ASN A 172 57.09 -16.68 -65.85
CA ASN A 172 56.95 -18.05 -66.36
C ASN A 172 58.34 -18.63 -66.61
N PRO A 173 58.56 -19.90 -67.03
CA PRO A 173 57.73 -21.09 -67.19
C PRO A 173 58.41 -22.38 -66.75
N SER A 174 57.73 -23.46 -66.69
CA SER A 174 57.93 -24.76 -67.30
C SER A 174 57.06 -25.81 -66.64
#